data_5ac9b97615716d8e10c2dda2e53b6f3e
#
_entry.id   5ac9b97615716d8e10c2dda2e53b6f3e
#
_cell.length_a   1.000
_cell.length_b   1.000
_cell.length_c   1.000
_cell.angle_alpha   90.00
_cell.angle_beta   90.00
_cell.angle_gamma   90.00
#
_symmetry.space_group_name_H-M   'P 1'
#
loop_
_entity.id
_entity.type
_entity.pdbx_description
1 polymer ?
#
loop_
_entity_poly.entity_id
_entity_poly.type
_entity_poly.pdbx_seq_one_letter_code
_entity_poly.pdbx_strand_id
1 'polypeptide(L)'
;MLNRLTRRTAGRRFKLWLFKGSAQQDSEHATPHRQHPWWQVMCLTGVDYFSTLGYQPGIAFLAAQALSPIATLILVLLTLFGALPIYNRVAEESPHGEGSISMLEHQLSRWKGKLFVLVLLGFVATDFIITITLSAADATAHVIQNPFTPHILQHQIGITLALIAVLGIIFLRGFKEAIGIAVTLVAVYLLLNTIVITFGLYQLFTHPYHFPEWKQALFQHPMVNGNAWLIVGVSLMVFPKLALGLSGFETGVAVMPLVKGEADLSEDDWENIQHTRAGVREEPKTRRLLRGRIRNAKKLLRSAALIMSVLLISSSFVTSILIPAEKFADGGEANGRALAYLAHEFFGNLFGTVYDLSTVLILWFAGASAMAGLLSIVPRYLPRYGMAPEWARAARPLVIVIVAIAFAVTFIFNADVDQQGGAYATGVLVLMTSAAIAVTLAARKK
;
A
#
# COMPACT_ATOMS: atom_id res chain seq x y z
N MET A 1 -59.30 12.93 4.58
CA MET A 1 -58.18 13.25 5.52
C MET A 1 -56.97 12.37 5.34
N LEU A 2 -56.69 11.84 4.14
CA LEU A 2 -55.66 10.79 3.85
C LEU A 2 -54.60 11.22 2.82
N ASN A 3 -54.44 12.53 2.53
CA ASN A 3 -53.53 12.99 1.44
C ASN A 3 -52.44 13.95 1.87
N ARG A 4 -51.96 13.89 3.13
CA ARG A 4 -50.85 14.74 3.63
C ARG A 4 -49.54 14.00 3.94
N LEU A 5 -49.37 12.74 3.58
CA LEU A 5 -48.22 11.93 4.01
C LEU A 5 -47.11 11.72 2.95
N THR A 6 -47.11 12.33 1.79
CA THR A 6 -46.21 11.97 0.69
C THR A 6 -45.32 13.07 0.13
N ARG A 7 -45.19 14.24 0.74
CA ARG A 7 -44.10 15.16 0.40
C ARG A 7 -42.95 15.03 1.41
N ARG A 8 -42.19 13.91 1.31
CA ARG A 8 -40.82 13.89 1.86
C ARG A 8 -40.03 14.94 1.07
N THR A 9 -39.70 16.07 1.67
CA THR A 9 -38.86 17.11 1.08
C THR A 9 -37.57 16.46 0.56
N ALA A 10 -37.03 16.91 -0.59
CA ALA A 10 -35.79 16.38 -1.19
C ALA A 10 -34.65 16.30 -0.17
N GLY A 11 -34.54 17.27 0.75
CA GLY A 11 -33.60 17.27 1.85
C GLY A 11 -33.76 16.11 2.85
N ARG A 12 -34.99 15.65 3.11
CA ARG A 12 -35.23 14.49 3.99
C ARG A 12 -34.88 13.18 3.30
N ARG A 13 -35.11 13.07 1.98
CA ARG A 13 -34.67 11.92 1.17
C ARG A 13 -33.15 11.84 1.11
N PHE A 14 -32.48 12.98 0.90
CA PHE A 14 -31.02 13.08 0.89
C PHE A 14 -30.43 12.71 2.26
N LYS A 15 -30.95 13.24 3.37
CA LYS A 15 -30.50 12.84 4.72
C LYS A 15 -30.68 11.35 4.97
N LEU A 16 -31.83 10.77 4.63
CA LEU A 16 -32.08 9.33 4.78
C LEU A 16 -31.14 8.48 3.91
N TRP A 17 -30.83 8.93 2.69
CA TRP A 17 -29.86 8.28 1.84
C TRP A 17 -28.44 8.39 2.40
N LEU A 18 -28.05 9.58 2.87
CA LEU A 18 -26.70 9.85 3.39
C LEU A 18 -26.38 8.99 4.63
N PHE A 19 -27.35 8.86 5.55
CA PHE A 19 -27.17 8.13 6.82
C PHE A 19 -27.70 6.68 6.78
N LYS A 20 -28.06 6.18 5.60
CA LYS A 20 -28.50 4.79 5.44
C LYS A 20 -27.32 3.85 5.74
N GLY A 21 -27.48 2.99 6.75
CA GLY A 21 -26.46 2.03 7.16
C GLY A 21 -25.74 2.36 8.48
N SER A 22 -25.97 3.55 9.07
CA SER A 22 -25.35 3.88 10.36
C SER A 22 -25.75 2.93 11.52
N ALA A 23 -26.94 2.32 11.44
CA ALA A 23 -27.42 1.36 12.42
C ALA A 23 -27.04 -0.10 12.08
N GLN A 24 -26.57 -0.37 10.86
CA GLN A 24 -26.25 -1.72 10.37
C GLN A 24 -24.80 -2.11 10.63
N GLN A 25 -23.93 -1.16 10.88
CA GLN A 25 -22.49 -1.44 11.12
C GLN A 25 -22.25 -2.14 12.46
N ASP A 26 -23.12 -1.96 13.45
CA ASP A 26 -23.06 -2.71 14.72
C ASP A 26 -23.40 -4.21 14.52
N SER A 27 -24.11 -4.56 13.44
CA SER A 27 -24.46 -5.93 13.06
C SER A 27 -23.53 -6.53 12.00
N GLU A 28 -22.84 -5.72 11.17
CA GLU A 28 -21.87 -6.21 10.18
C GLU A 28 -20.56 -6.68 10.82
N HIS A 29 -20.21 -6.20 12.02
CA HIS A 29 -19.13 -6.81 12.81
C HIS A 29 -19.44 -8.21 13.31
N ALA A 30 -20.72 -8.65 13.24
CA ALA A 30 -21.16 -9.98 13.60
C ALA A 30 -21.30 -10.94 12.40
N THR A 31 -21.27 -10.45 11.16
CA THR A 31 -21.25 -11.32 9.99
C THR A 31 -19.85 -11.88 9.76
N PRO A 32 -19.65 -13.21 9.74
CA PRO A 32 -18.34 -13.79 9.47
C PRO A 32 -17.90 -13.37 8.06
N HIS A 33 -16.86 -12.55 7.98
CA HIS A 33 -16.23 -12.24 6.70
C HIS A 33 -15.86 -13.54 5.99
N ARG A 34 -16.18 -13.65 4.70
CA ARG A 34 -15.80 -14.81 3.90
C ARG A 34 -14.27 -14.88 3.87
N GLN A 35 -13.73 -15.97 4.41
CA GLN A 35 -12.29 -16.17 4.47
C GLN A 35 -11.76 -16.70 3.14
N HIS A 36 -10.57 -16.26 2.78
CA HIS A 36 -9.92 -16.59 1.52
C HIS A 36 -8.51 -17.17 1.75
N PRO A 37 -7.96 -17.95 0.80
CA PRO A 37 -6.57 -18.39 0.85
C PRO A 37 -5.63 -17.19 0.99
N TRP A 38 -4.53 -17.37 1.71
CA TRP A 38 -3.57 -16.30 2.02
C TRP A 38 -3.01 -15.60 0.77
N TRP A 39 -2.83 -16.31 -0.34
CA TRP A 39 -2.31 -15.75 -1.59
C TRP A 39 -3.32 -14.82 -2.30
N GLN A 40 -4.63 -15.11 -2.19
CA GLN A 40 -5.66 -14.20 -2.69
C GLN A 40 -5.75 -12.92 -1.86
N VAL A 41 -5.63 -13.08 -0.53
CA VAL A 41 -5.59 -11.93 0.38
C VAL A 41 -4.31 -11.14 0.18
N MET A 42 -3.18 -11.81 -0.12
CA MET A 42 -1.93 -11.13 -0.52
C MET A 42 -2.12 -10.25 -1.75
N CYS A 43 -2.83 -10.71 -2.77
CA CYS A 43 -3.12 -9.88 -3.94
C CYS A 43 -4.05 -8.71 -3.60
N LEU A 44 -5.03 -8.91 -2.71
CA LEU A 44 -5.93 -7.83 -2.30
C LEU A 44 -5.20 -6.68 -1.60
N THR A 45 -4.31 -6.99 -0.65
CA THR A 45 -3.47 -5.98 0.01
C THR A 45 -2.28 -5.56 -0.84
N GLY A 46 -1.83 -6.47 -1.70
CA GLY A 46 -0.72 -6.29 -2.60
C GLY A 46 -0.97 -5.26 -3.70
N VAL A 47 -2.23 -4.90 -4.00
CA VAL A 47 -2.50 -3.81 -4.96
C VAL A 47 -1.86 -2.51 -4.48
N ASP A 48 -1.90 -2.20 -3.19
CA ASP A 48 -1.23 -1.06 -2.59
C ASP A 48 0.30 -1.25 -2.57
N TYR A 49 0.77 -2.40 -2.13
CA TYR A 49 2.20 -2.70 -1.99
C TYR A 49 2.91 -2.84 -3.34
N PHE A 50 2.35 -3.61 -4.28
CA PHE A 50 2.97 -3.83 -5.59
C PHE A 50 2.87 -2.62 -6.52
N SER A 51 1.86 -1.77 -6.37
CA SER A 51 1.72 -0.54 -7.16
C SER A 51 2.89 0.42 -6.96
N THR A 52 3.62 0.33 -5.84
CA THR A 52 4.81 1.15 -5.58
C THR A 52 5.90 0.98 -6.64
N LEU A 53 5.93 -0.14 -7.37
CA LEU A 53 6.83 -0.31 -8.52
C LEU A 53 6.59 0.72 -9.63
N GLY A 54 5.40 1.31 -9.73
CA GLY A 54 5.09 2.34 -10.72
C GLY A 54 5.94 3.60 -10.51
N TYR A 55 5.98 4.10 -9.29
CA TYR A 55 6.60 5.38 -8.96
C TYR A 55 7.93 5.27 -8.19
N GLN A 56 8.15 4.19 -7.42
CA GLN A 56 9.32 4.06 -6.55
C GLN A 56 10.68 4.17 -7.27
N PRO A 57 10.91 3.55 -8.44
CA PRO A 57 12.20 3.68 -9.14
C PRO A 57 12.47 5.12 -9.59
N GLY A 58 11.45 5.85 -10.03
CA GLY A 58 11.54 7.27 -10.39
C GLY A 58 11.89 8.15 -9.20
N ILE A 59 11.15 8.01 -8.08
CA ILE A 59 11.41 8.75 -6.84
C ILE A 59 12.81 8.41 -6.30
N ALA A 60 13.23 7.14 -6.37
CA ALA A 60 14.56 6.74 -5.93
C ALA A 60 15.66 7.42 -6.77
N PHE A 61 15.46 7.51 -8.09
CA PHE A 61 16.42 8.19 -8.96
C PHE A 61 16.46 9.71 -8.70
N LEU A 62 15.32 10.37 -8.58
CA LEU A 62 15.26 11.81 -8.26
C LEU A 62 15.91 12.12 -6.90
N ALA A 63 15.78 11.22 -5.93
CA ALA A 63 16.32 11.41 -4.59
C ALA A 63 17.82 11.08 -4.46
N ALA A 64 18.32 10.11 -5.23
CA ALA A 64 19.65 9.52 -5.04
C ALA A 64 20.49 9.41 -6.32
N GLN A 65 19.94 9.72 -7.48
CA GLN A 65 20.61 9.62 -8.79
C GLN A 65 21.34 8.27 -8.96
N ALA A 66 22.63 8.27 -9.29
CA ALA A 66 23.43 7.05 -9.43
C ALA A 66 23.52 6.18 -8.17
N LEU A 67 23.23 6.74 -6.98
CA LEU A 67 23.17 6.03 -5.70
C LEU A 67 21.86 5.25 -5.49
N SER A 68 20.87 5.46 -6.33
CA SER A 68 19.52 4.87 -6.22
C SER A 68 19.51 3.35 -6.01
N PRO A 69 20.30 2.53 -6.73
CA PRO A 69 20.32 1.08 -6.48
C PRO A 69 20.83 0.72 -5.08
N ILE A 70 21.81 1.47 -4.56
CA ILE A 70 22.37 1.22 -3.23
C ILE A 70 21.40 1.66 -2.13
N ALA A 71 20.75 2.82 -2.30
CA ALA A 71 19.72 3.28 -1.39
C ALA A 71 18.51 2.33 -1.38
N THR A 72 18.11 1.78 -2.54
CA THR A 72 17.07 0.76 -2.64
C THR A 72 17.50 -0.57 -2.00
N LEU A 73 18.77 -0.96 -2.09
CA LEU A 73 19.29 -2.12 -1.37
C LEU A 73 19.18 -1.95 0.14
N ILE A 74 19.48 -0.78 0.68
CA ILE A 74 19.29 -0.46 2.11
C ILE A 74 17.82 -0.59 2.49
N LEU A 75 16.90 -0.06 1.67
CA LEU A 75 15.47 -0.21 1.86
C LEU A 75 15.06 -1.69 1.92
N VAL A 76 15.54 -2.50 0.98
CA VAL A 76 15.25 -3.94 0.91
C VAL A 76 15.78 -4.67 2.16
N LEU A 77 17.01 -4.37 2.60
CA LEU A 77 17.56 -4.95 3.82
C LEU A 77 16.73 -4.59 5.06
N LEU A 78 16.30 -3.32 5.18
CA LEU A 78 15.42 -2.88 6.26
C LEU A 78 14.03 -3.53 6.16
N THR A 79 13.54 -3.76 4.96
CA THR A 79 12.27 -4.49 4.73
C THR A 79 12.36 -5.92 5.27
N LEU A 80 13.39 -6.66 4.86
CA LEU A 80 13.52 -8.09 5.16
C LEU A 80 13.95 -8.34 6.61
N PHE A 81 14.88 -7.55 7.14
CA PHE A 81 15.49 -7.77 8.47
C PHE A 81 14.94 -6.87 9.57
N GLY A 82 14.25 -5.78 9.23
CA GLY A 82 13.61 -4.87 10.17
C GLY A 82 12.08 -5.02 10.17
N ALA A 83 11.42 -4.57 9.10
CA ALA A 83 9.97 -4.50 9.02
C ALA A 83 9.30 -5.88 9.10
N LEU A 84 9.75 -6.83 8.28
CA LEU A 84 9.13 -8.17 8.21
C LEU A 84 9.14 -8.92 9.54
N PRO A 85 10.23 -8.98 10.33
CA PRO A 85 10.20 -9.56 11.67
C PRO A 85 9.25 -8.85 12.63
N ILE A 86 9.21 -7.52 12.60
CA ILE A 86 8.33 -6.71 13.44
C ILE A 86 6.87 -7.04 13.13
N TYR A 87 6.47 -6.99 11.86
CA TYR A 87 5.09 -7.26 11.46
C TYR A 87 4.68 -8.73 11.58
N ASN A 88 5.62 -9.67 11.47
CA ASN A 88 5.36 -11.06 11.85
C ASN A 88 5.00 -11.18 13.33
N ARG A 89 5.60 -10.35 14.19
CA ARG A 89 5.27 -10.30 15.62
C ARG A 89 3.94 -9.58 15.89
N VAL A 90 3.66 -8.49 15.16
CA VAL A 90 2.36 -7.82 15.22
C VAL A 90 1.24 -8.80 14.85
N ALA A 91 1.42 -9.62 13.80
CA ALA A 91 0.45 -10.65 13.41
C ALA A 91 0.22 -11.71 14.50
N GLU A 92 1.24 -12.05 15.30
CA GLU A 92 1.09 -12.95 16.45
C GLU A 92 0.27 -12.36 17.59
N GLU A 93 0.52 -11.10 17.92
CA GLU A 93 -0.10 -10.42 19.06
C GLU A 93 -1.48 -9.83 18.72
N SER A 94 -1.79 -9.63 17.42
CA SER A 94 -3.04 -9.02 16.93
C SER A 94 -3.74 -9.88 15.87
N PRO A 95 -4.17 -11.12 16.20
CA PRO A 95 -4.73 -12.07 15.23
C PRO A 95 -6.12 -11.68 14.69
N HIS A 96 -6.74 -10.66 15.25
CA HIS A 96 -8.03 -10.13 14.83
C HIS A 96 -7.91 -8.94 13.85
N GLY A 97 -6.70 -8.64 13.37
CA GLY A 97 -6.48 -7.55 12.42
C GLY A 97 -6.56 -6.14 13.03
N GLU A 98 -6.27 -6.04 14.32
CA GLU A 98 -6.28 -4.74 15.01
C GLU A 98 -4.99 -3.94 14.79
N GLY A 99 -3.94 -4.59 14.26
CA GLY A 99 -2.66 -3.97 13.93
C GLY A 99 -1.82 -3.52 15.11
N SER A 100 -0.80 -2.72 14.82
CA SER A 100 0.13 -2.18 15.82
C SER A 100 -0.52 -1.18 16.78
N ILE A 101 -1.55 -0.47 16.34
CA ILE A 101 -2.27 0.55 17.10
C ILE A 101 -2.94 -0.05 18.33
N SER A 102 -3.65 -1.16 18.17
CA SER A 102 -4.33 -1.84 19.27
C SER A 102 -3.34 -2.41 20.30
N MET A 103 -2.18 -2.92 19.83
CA MET A 103 -1.13 -3.37 20.74
C MET A 103 -0.69 -2.25 21.69
N LEU A 104 -0.50 -1.03 21.18
CA LEU A 104 -0.10 0.13 21.98
C LEU A 104 -1.22 0.60 22.91
N GLU A 105 -2.47 0.57 22.47
CA GLU A 105 -3.65 0.87 23.28
C GLU A 105 -3.68 0.02 24.57
N HIS A 106 -3.43 -1.28 24.43
CA HIS A 106 -3.46 -2.20 25.57
C HIS A 106 -2.22 -2.12 26.48
N GLN A 107 -1.12 -1.57 25.99
CA GLN A 107 0.15 -1.51 26.71
C GLN A 107 0.37 -0.22 27.49
N LEU A 108 -0.24 0.87 27.06
CA LEU A 108 -0.11 2.20 27.67
C LEU A 108 -1.23 2.48 28.67
N SER A 109 -0.96 3.36 29.66
CA SER A 109 -1.96 3.80 30.63
C SER A 109 -3.12 4.53 29.94
N ARG A 110 -4.34 4.46 30.52
CA ARG A 110 -5.61 4.90 29.92
C ARG A 110 -5.54 6.21 29.12
N TRP A 111 -5.00 7.29 29.67
CA TRP A 111 -4.94 8.58 28.98
C TRP A 111 -3.79 8.70 27.99
N LYS A 112 -2.60 8.22 28.34
CA LYS A 112 -1.43 8.23 27.47
C LYS A 112 -1.66 7.35 26.24
N GLY A 113 -2.30 6.17 26.42
CA GLY A 113 -2.69 5.28 25.35
C GLY A 113 -3.66 5.93 24.37
N LYS A 114 -4.71 6.61 24.88
CA LYS A 114 -5.70 7.31 24.04
C LYS A 114 -5.09 8.43 23.19
N LEU A 115 -4.24 9.28 23.80
CA LEU A 115 -3.56 10.35 23.09
C LEU A 115 -2.63 9.81 22.02
N PHE A 116 -1.86 8.77 22.34
CA PHE A 116 -0.93 8.15 21.40
C PHE A 116 -1.67 7.49 20.22
N VAL A 117 -2.75 6.75 20.50
CA VAL A 117 -3.61 6.17 19.46
C VAL A 117 -4.19 7.24 18.55
N LEU A 118 -4.62 8.38 19.11
CA LEU A 118 -5.15 9.48 18.30
C LEU A 118 -4.11 10.06 17.34
N VAL A 119 -2.87 10.26 17.82
CA VAL A 119 -1.75 10.71 16.98
C VAL A 119 -1.46 9.71 15.87
N LEU A 120 -1.39 8.41 16.21
CA LEU A 120 -1.18 7.36 15.21
C LEU A 120 -2.31 7.27 14.19
N LEU A 121 -3.57 7.43 14.62
CA LEU A 121 -4.71 7.48 13.71
C LEU A 121 -4.61 8.66 12.73
N GLY A 122 -4.08 9.80 13.18
CA GLY A 122 -3.76 10.93 12.32
C GLY A 122 -2.75 10.54 11.22
N PHE A 123 -1.68 9.87 11.58
CA PHE A 123 -0.68 9.39 10.61
C PHE A 123 -1.24 8.33 9.67
N VAL A 124 -2.03 7.37 10.18
CA VAL A 124 -2.71 6.36 9.33
C VAL A 124 -3.68 7.02 8.36
N ALA A 125 -4.48 7.98 8.83
CA ALA A 125 -5.41 8.70 7.96
C ALA A 125 -4.65 9.50 6.88
N THR A 126 -3.55 10.15 7.22
CA THR A 126 -2.68 10.86 6.28
C THR A 126 -2.08 9.89 5.27
N ASP A 127 -1.55 8.76 5.71
CA ASP A 127 -0.98 7.71 4.86
C ASP A 127 -1.99 7.23 3.82
N PHE A 128 -3.19 6.85 4.23
CA PHE A 128 -4.24 6.41 3.31
C PHE A 128 -4.75 7.51 2.37
N ILE A 129 -4.88 8.76 2.85
CA ILE A 129 -5.30 9.88 2.00
C ILE A 129 -4.24 10.14 0.94
N ILE A 130 -2.96 10.15 1.33
CA ILE A 130 -1.87 10.34 0.37
C ILE A 130 -1.78 9.14 -0.58
N THR A 131 -2.01 7.91 -0.15
CA THR A 131 -2.12 6.75 -1.05
C THR A 131 -3.20 6.98 -2.13
N ILE A 132 -4.37 7.51 -1.77
CA ILE A 132 -5.42 7.83 -2.75
C ILE A 132 -4.95 8.89 -3.75
N THR A 133 -4.37 9.98 -3.27
CA THR A 133 -4.00 11.14 -4.11
C THR A 133 -2.76 10.88 -4.94
N LEU A 134 -1.73 10.25 -4.36
CA LEU A 134 -0.49 9.88 -5.04
C LEU A 134 -0.76 8.83 -6.12
N SER A 135 -1.51 7.77 -5.81
CA SER A 135 -1.86 6.74 -6.79
C SER A 135 -2.70 7.31 -7.95
N ALA A 136 -3.60 8.26 -7.66
CA ALA A 136 -4.36 8.93 -8.72
C ALA A 136 -3.47 9.86 -9.56
N ALA A 137 -2.51 10.55 -8.94
CA ALA A 137 -1.56 11.43 -9.64
C ALA A 137 -0.60 10.63 -10.52
N ASP A 138 -0.08 9.51 -10.02
CA ASP A 138 0.79 8.60 -10.77
C ASP A 138 0.03 7.94 -11.94
N ALA A 139 -1.18 7.45 -11.70
CA ALA A 139 -2.06 6.96 -12.77
C ALA A 139 -2.29 8.03 -13.85
N THR A 140 -2.44 9.29 -13.45
CA THR A 140 -2.60 10.42 -14.37
C THR A 140 -1.34 10.63 -15.22
N ALA A 141 -0.14 10.51 -14.66
CA ALA A 141 1.11 10.62 -15.41
C ALA A 141 1.18 9.56 -16.53
N HIS A 142 0.80 8.31 -16.22
CA HIS A 142 0.70 7.24 -17.23
C HIS A 142 -0.33 7.54 -18.33
N VAL A 143 -1.47 8.15 -17.98
CA VAL A 143 -2.49 8.54 -18.98
C VAL A 143 -1.97 9.67 -19.87
N ILE A 144 -1.39 10.74 -19.29
CA ILE A 144 -0.99 11.93 -20.05
C ILE A 144 0.17 11.62 -21.00
N GLN A 145 1.14 10.85 -20.54
CA GLN A 145 2.35 10.58 -21.34
C GLN A 145 2.20 9.39 -22.29
N ASN A 146 1.04 8.74 -22.32
CA ASN A 146 0.79 7.68 -23.28
C ASN A 146 0.63 8.27 -24.69
N PRO A 147 1.32 7.72 -25.73
CA PRO A 147 1.27 8.25 -27.10
C PRO A 147 -0.12 8.28 -27.76
N PHE A 148 -1.05 7.46 -27.29
CA PHE A 148 -2.41 7.39 -27.83
C PHE A 148 -3.41 8.31 -27.12
N THR A 149 -2.94 9.05 -26.09
CA THR A 149 -3.83 9.94 -25.32
C THR A 149 -4.08 11.25 -26.09
N PRO A 150 -5.34 11.65 -26.32
CA PRO A 150 -5.68 12.91 -26.96
C PRO A 150 -5.18 14.12 -26.16
N HIS A 151 -4.73 15.19 -26.83
CA HIS A 151 -4.25 16.43 -26.20
C HIS A 151 -5.24 17.08 -25.22
N ILE A 152 -6.53 16.85 -25.38
CA ILE A 152 -7.56 17.36 -24.48
C ILE A 152 -7.46 16.78 -23.05
N LEU A 153 -6.79 15.62 -22.90
CA LEU A 153 -6.56 14.94 -21.62
C LEU A 153 -5.18 15.22 -21.02
N GLN A 154 -4.55 16.36 -21.34
CA GLN A 154 -3.21 16.72 -20.84
C GLN A 154 -3.28 17.61 -19.58
N HIS A 155 -4.37 17.59 -18.82
CA HIS A 155 -4.53 18.37 -17.60
C HIS A 155 -4.33 17.51 -16.34
N GLN A 156 -3.09 17.50 -15.78
CA GLN A 156 -2.71 16.65 -14.66
C GLN A 156 -3.67 16.75 -13.48
N ILE A 157 -3.93 17.94 -12.95
CA ILE A 157 -4.85 18.13 -11.82
C ILE A 157 -6.25 17.66 -12.18
N GLY A 158 -6.75 18.02 -13.38
CA GLY A 158 -8.11 17.68 -13.81
C GLY A 158 -8.36 16.17 -13.89
N ILE A 159 -7.44 15.41 -14.47
CA ILE A 159 -7.55 13.93 -14.56
C ILE A 159 -7.42 13.29 -13.20
N THR A 160 -6.46 13.74 -12.38
CA THR A 160 -6.29 13.25 -11.00
C THR A 160 -7.58 13.42 -10.19
N LEU A 161 -8.18 14.62 -10.23
CA LEU A 161 -9.46 14.87 -9.56
C LEU A 161 -10.59 14.01 -10.13
N ALA A 162 -10.64 13.80 -11.44
CA ALA A 162 -11.62 12.92 -12.08
C ALA A 162 -11.48 11.47 -11.60
N LEU A 163 -10.27 10.93 -11.51
CA LEU A 163 -10.01 9.58 -11.00
C LEU A 163 -10.44 9.44 -9.53
N ILE A 164 -10.16 10.43 -8.68
CA ILE A 164 -10.60 10.46 -7.28
C ILE A 164 -12.13 10.61 -7.19
N ALA A 165 -12.74 11.42 -8.05
CA ALA A 165 -14.21 11.57 -8.10
C ALA A 165 -14.91 10.26 -8.49
N VAL A 166 -14.40 9.56 -9.51
CA VAL A 166 -14.91 8.24 -9.94
C VAL A 166 -14.80 7.25 -8.79
N LEU A 167 -13.66 7.21 -8.09
CA LEU A 167 -13.47 6.39 -6.90
C LEU A 167 -14.53 6.69 -5.84
N GLY A 168 -14.73 7.97 -5.51
CA GLY A 168 -15.76 8.42 -4.55
C GLY A 168 -17.17 8.00 -4.96
N ILE A 169 -17.53 8.16 -6.23
CA ILE A 169 -18.85 7.75 -6.76
C ILE A 169 -19.09 6.25 -6.61
N ILE A 170 -18.08 5.43 -6.90
CA ILE A 170 -18.18 3.97 -6.75
C ILE A 170 -18.38 3.58 -5.28
N PHE A 171 -17.66 4.21 -4.36
CA PHE A 171 -17.83 3.97 -2.93
C PHE A 171 -19.18 4.45 -2.40
N LEU A 172 -19.71 5.58 -2.89
CA LEU A 172 -21.06 6.04 -2.55
C LEU A 172 -22.16 5.08 -3.02
N ARG A 173 -21.93 4.34 -4.13
CA ARG A 173 -22.85 3.30 -4.63
C ARG A 173 -22.74 1.97 -3.89
N GLY A 174 -21.68 1.78 -3.11
CA GLY A 174 -21.39 0.55 -2.36
C GLY A 174 -20.35 -0.30 -3.08
N PHE A 175 -19.09 -0.05 -2.80
CA PHE A 175 -17.98 -0.86 -3.27
C PHE A 175 -17.97 -2.19 -2.50
N LYS A 176 -17.95 -3.29 -3.23
CA LYS A 176 -17.68 -4.62 -2.69
C LYS A 176 -16.29 -5.03 -3.16
N GLU A 177 -15.43 -5.36 -2.22
CA GLU A 177 -14.09 -5.85 -2.54
C GLU A 177 -14.16 -7.05 -3.48
N ALA A 178 -13.63 -6.88 -4.68
CA ALA A 178 -13.58 -7.93 -5.70
C ALA A 178 -12.19 -8.57 -5.66
N ILE A 179 -11.97 -9.50 -4.71
CA ILE A 179 -10.70 -10.23 -4.58
C ILE A 179 -10.25 -10.84 -5.91
N GLY A 180 -11.19 -11.38 -6.70
CA GLY A 180 -10.86 -11.93 -8.02
C GLY A 180 -10.26 -10.89 -8.96
N ILE A 181 -10.76 -9.66 -8.98
CA ILE A 181 -10.21 -8.55 -9.78
C ILE A 181 -8.81 -8.19 -9.29
N ALA A 182 -8.61 -8.06 -7.97
CA ALA A 182 -7.30 -7.77 -7.39
C ALA A 182 -6.25 -8.83 -7.78
N VAL A 183 -6.60 -10.11 -7.73
CA VAL A 183 -5.70 -11.21 -8.15
C VAL A 183 -5.31 -11.06 -9.61
N THR A 184 -6.26 -10.80 -10.50
CA THR A 184 -5.99 -10.65 -11.94
C THR A 184 -5.11 -9.43 -12.21
N LEU A 185 -5.43 -8.27 -11.59
CA LEU A 185 -4.65 -7.04 -11.76
C LEU A 185 -3.20 -7.21 -11.27
N VAL A 186 -3.02 -7.76 -10.08
CA VAL A 186 -1.68 -8.00 -9.53
C VAL A 186 -0.89 -9.00 -10.39
N ALA A 187 -1.52 -10.08 -10.86
CA ALA A 187 -0.85 -11.08 -11.69
C ALA A 187 -0.38 -10.47 -13.01
N VAL A 188 -1.24 -9.73 -13.72
CA VAL A 188 -0.88 -9.06 -14.99
C VAL A 188 0.21 -8.02 -14.76
N TYR A 189 0.06 -7.18 -13.73
CA TYR A 189 1.00 -6.13 -13.41
C TYR A 189 2.40 -6.67 -13.07
N LEU A 190 2.49 -7.67 -12.19
CA LEU A 190 3.77 -8.30 -11.84
C LEU A 190 4.40 -9.02 -13.04
N LEU A 191 3.60 -9.65 -13.90
CA LEU A 191 4.08 -10.28 -15.13
C LEU A 191 4.73 -9.25 -16.06
N LEU A 192 4.03 -8.14 -16.34
CA LEU A 192 4.54 -7.09 -17.22
C LEU A 192 5.82 -6.44 -16.64
N ASN A 193 5.84 -6.15 -15.35
CA ASN A 193 7.04 -5.65 -14.68
C ASN A 193 8.20 -6.64 -14.76
N THR A 194 7.95 -7.93 -14.54
CA THR A 194 8.98 -8.97 -14.65
C THR A 194 9.56 -9.04 -16.06
N ILE A 195 8.72 -8.93 -17.11
CA ILE A 195 9.18 -8.90 -18.51
C ILE A 195 10.10 -7.71 -18.75
N VAL A 196 9.68 -6.49 -18.38
CA VAL A 196 10.45 -5.25 -18.61
C VAL A 196 11.78 -5.30 -17.83
N ILE A 197 11.74 -5.68 -16.57
CA ILE A 197 12.92 -5.75 -15.70
C ILE A 197 13.89 -6.83 -16.22
N THR A 198 13.40 -8.01 -16.58
CA THR A 198 14.24 -9.10 -17.08
C THR A 198 14.93 -8.72 -18.40
N PHE A 199 14.19 -8.07 -19.30
CA PHE A 199 14.76 -7.56 -20.56
C PHE A 199 15.77 -6.45 -20.31
N GLY A 200 15.50 -5.53 -19.38
CA GLY A 200 16.44 -4.49 -18.96
C GLY A 200 17.73 -5.07 -18.37
N LEU A 201 17.63 -6.09 -17.51
CA LEU A 201 18.80 -6.82 -17.01
C LEU A 201 19.56 -7.51 -18.14
N TYR A 202 18.86 -8.14 -19.09
CA TYR A 202 19.50 -8.74 -20.27
C TYR A 202 20.29 -7.69 -21.07
N GLN A 203 19.73 -6.49 -21.30
CA GLN A 203 20.42 -5.39 -21.96
C GLN A 203 21.70 -4.96 -21.21
N LEU A 204 21.63 -4.84 -19.88
CA LEU A 204 22.80 -4.52 -19.06
C LEU A 204 23.91 -5.55 -19.16
N PHE A 205 23.58 -6.84 -19.18
CA PHE A 205 24.59 -7.91 -19.28
C PHE A 205 25.16 -8.05 -20.69
N THR A 206 24.40 -7.76 -21.73
CA THR A 206 24.86 -7.82 -23.12
C THR A 206 25.63 -6.57 -23.54
N HIS A 207 25.40 -5.44 -22.87
CA HIS A 207 26.06 -4.16 -23.15
C HIS A 207 26.81 -3.62 -21.92
N PRO A 208 27.95 -4.23 -21.55
CA PRO A 208 28.64 -3.96 -20.27
C PRO A 208 29.26 -2.55 -20.17
N TYR A 209 29.27 -1.78 -21.24
CA TYR A 209 29.80 -0.38 -21.25
C TYR A 209 29.00 0.57 -20.34
N HIS A 210 27.77 0.28 -20.00
CA HIS A 210 26.95 1.05 -19.05
C HIS A 210 27.49 0.99 -17.60
N PHE A 211 28.17 -0.08 -17.21
CA PHE A 211 28.67 -0.23 -15.84
C PHE A 211 29.80 0.74 -15.49
N PRO A 212 30.84 0.93 -16.32
CA PRO A 212 31.86 1.94 -16.08
C PRO A 212 31.30 3.34 -15.95
N GLU A 213 30.35 3.72 -16.82
CA GLU A 213 29.69 5.03 -16.79
C GLU A 213 28.93 5.24 -15.49
N TRP A 214 28.08 4.26 -15.09
CA TRP A 214 27.37 4.30 -13.82
C TRP A 214 28.33 4.35 -12.62
N LYS A 215 29.39 3.55 -12.63
CA LYS A 215 30.42 3.57 -11.57
C LYS A 215 31.09 4.94 -11.49
N GLN A 216 31.42 5.54 -12.59
CA GLN A 216 32.00 6.87 -12.63
C GLN A 216 31.02 7.91 -12.05
N ALA A 217 29.76 7.91 -12.48
CA ALA A 217 28.71 8.79 -11.95
C ALA A 217 28.52 8.59 -10.43
N LEU A 218 28.59 7.36 -9.93
CA LEU A 218 28.49 7.01 -8.52
C LEU A 218 29.57 7.67 -7.68
N PHE A 219 30.84 7.59 -8.13
CA PHE A 219 31.98 8.16 -7.41
C PHE A 219 32.13 9.69 -7.62
N GLN A 220 31.63 10.21 -8.74
CA GLN A 220 31.62 11.66 -9.02
C GLN A 220 30.43 12.39 -8.39
N HIS A 221 29.53 11.67 -7.73
CA HIS A 221 28.41 12.31 -7.05
C HIS A 221 28.89 13.37 -6.04
N PRO A 222 28.34 14.61 -6.05
CA PRO A 222 28.87 15.75 -5.26
C PRO A 222 29.03 15.46 -3.77
N MET A 223 28.17 14.64 -3.19
CA MET A 223 28.20 14.29 -1.76
C MET A 223 29.16 13.12 -1.46
N VAL A 224 29.64 12.39 -2.47
CA VAL A 224 30.48 11.19 -2.29
C VAL A 224 31.95 11.52 -2.40
N ASN A 225 32.33 12.45 -3.30
CA ASN A 225 33.72 12.92 -3.51
C ASN A 225 34.75 11.78 -3.59
N GLY A 226 34.42 10.69 -4.30
CA GLY A 226 35.32 9.55 -4.48
C GLY A 226 35.46 8.62 -3.27
N ASN A 227 34.79 8.88 -2.15
CA ASN A 227 34.90 8.06 -0.94
C ASN A 227 33.80 6.99 -0.86
N ALA A 228 34.16 5.71 -0.91
CA ALA A 228 33.24 4.59 -0.88
C ALA A 228 32.37 4.53 0.41
N TRP A 229 32.88 4.99 1.55
CA TRP A 229 32.08 5.05 2.79
C TRP A 229 30.97 6.09 2.74
N LEU A 230 31.20 7.20 2.01
CA LEU A 230 30.18 8.23 1.82
C LEU A 230 29.05 7.73 0.91
N ILE A 231 29.29 6.77 0.02
CA ILE A 231 28.21 6.12 -0.76
C ILE A 231 27.17 5.53 0.19
N VAL A 232 27.60 4.76 1.18
CA VAL A 232 26.69 4.16 2.18
C VAL A 232 26.05 5.26 3.05
N GLY A 233 26.83 6.23 3.50
CA GLY A 233 26.35 7.33 4.34
C GLY A 233 25.27 8.17 3.66
N VAL A 234 25.49 8.58 2.41
CA VAL A 234 24.51 9.35 1.62
C VAL A 234 23.27 8.51 1.32
N SER A 235 23.45 7.23 0.96
CA SER A 235 22.33 6.32 0.73
C SER A 235 21.45 6.13 1.97
N LEU A 236 22.05 6.09 3.16
CA LEU A 236 21.33 6.08 4.44
C LEU A 236 20.60 7.41 4.71
N MET A 237 21.17 8.55 4.32
CA MET A 237 20.50 9.84 4.44
C MET A 237 19.31 10.00 3.50
N VAL A 238 19.35 9.37 2.34
CA VAL A 238 18.27 9.41 1.33
C VAL A 238 17.18 8.37 1.64
N PHE A 239 17.51 7.29 2.36
CA PHE A 239 16.58 6.21 2.71
C PHE A 239 15.19 6.68 3.17
N PRO A 240 15.01 7.72 4.02
CA PRO A 240 13.67 8.13 4.44
C PRO A 240 12.75 8.51 3.29
N LYS A 241 13.26 9.08 2.19
CA LYS A 241 12.48 9.39 0.99
C LYS A 241 12.00 8.13 0.25
N LEU A 242 12.74 7.02 0.38
CA LEU A 242 12.41 5.74 -0.24
C LEU A 242 11.50 4.85 0.61
N ALA A 243 11.14 5.29 1.83
CA ALA A 243 10.34 4.49 2.77
C ALA A 243 8.93 4.14 2.26
N LEU A 244 8.47 4.76 1.15
CA LEU A 244 7.26 4.35 0.43
C LEU A 244 7.26 2.86 0.08
N GLY A 245 8.43 2.30 -0.27
CA GLY A 245 8.60 0.86 -0.55
C GLY A 245 8.38 -0.05 0.66
N LEU A 246 8.10 0.51 1.85
CA LEU A 246 7.74 -0.22 3.05
C LEU A 246 6.21 -0.21 3.32
N SER A 247 5.41 0.43 2.46
CA SER A 247 3.95 0.43 2.58
C SER A 247 3.37 -0.99 2.51
N GLY A 248 2.13 -1.15 2.94
CA GLY A 248 1.43 -2.42 2.82
C GLY A 248 1.62 -3.42 3.97
N PHE A 249 2.60 -3.25 4.86
CA PHE A 249 2.75 -4.15 6.02
C PHE A 249 1.61 -4.00 7.03
N GLU A 250 1.21 -2.77 7.35
CA GLU A 250 0.10 -2.50 8.28
C GLU A 250 -1.22 -2.98 7.69
N THR A 251 -1.48 -2.71 6.40
CA THR A 251 -2.65 -3.23 5.67
C THR A 251 -2.65 -4.76 5.63
N GLY A 252 -1.48 -5.39 5.46
CA GLY A 252 -1.31 -6.84 5.47
C GLY A 252 -1.71 -7.48 6.80
N VAL A 253 -1.48 -6.80 7.93
CA VAL A 253 -1.96 -7.27 9.25
C VAL A 253 -3.43 -6.91 9.47
N ALA A 254 -3.89 -5.75 9.02
CA ALA A 254 -5.28 -5.33 9.18
C ALA A 254 -6.29 -6.27 8.49
N VAL A 255 -5.91 -6.91 7.40
CA VAL A 255 -6.76 -7.88 6.67
C VAL A 255 -6.69 -9.31 7.19
N MET A 256 -6.00 -9.59 8.29
CA MET A 256 -5.93 -10.94 8.88
C MET A 256 -7.29 -11.61 9.07
N PRO A 257 -8.41 -10.93 9.41
CA PRO A 257 -9.72 -11.55 9.49
C PRO A 257 -10.20 -12.21 8.20
N LEU A 258 -9.72 -11.76 7.03
CA LEU A 258 -10.04 -12.33 5.72
C LEU A 258 -9.20 -13.57 5.39
N VAL A 259 -8.11 -13.81 6.11
CA VAL A 259 -7.21 -14.94 5.88
C VAL A 259 -7.80 -16.22 6.48
N LYS A 260 -7.91 -17.27 5.65
CA LYS A 260 -8.39 -18.57 6.05
C LYS A 260 -7.43 -19.21 7.08
N GLY A 261 -8.00 -19.66 8.20
CA GLY A 261 -7.28 -20.26 9.32
C GLY A 261 -7.20 -21.78 9.25
N GLU A 262 -7.05 -22.38 8.05
CA GLU A 262 -6.89 -23.82 7.93
C GLU A 262 -5.58 -24.29 8.57
N ALA A 263 -5.67 -25.34 9.39
CA ALA A 263 -4.53 -26.15 9.72
C ALA A 263 -4.15 -26.92 8.44
N ASP A 264 -2.91 -26.75 7.95
CA ASP A 264 -2.31 -27.65 6.94
C ASP A 264 -1.95 -29.00 7.62
N LEU A 265 -2.95 -29.69 8.13
CA LEU A 265 -2.82 -31.07 8.54
C LEU A 265 -3.52 -31.87 7.45
N SER A 266 -2.77 -32.71 6.75
CA SER A 266 -3.32 -33.75 5.90
C SER A 266 -4.24 -34.64 6.75
N GLU A 267 -5.22 -35.29 6.15
CA GLU A 267 -6.06 -36.26 6.87
C GLU A 267 -5.20 -37.32 7.57
N ASP A 268 -4.08 -37.71 7.01
CA ASP A 268 -3.09 -38.63 7.57
C ASP A 268 -2.38 -38.11 8.84
N ASP A 269 -2.18 -36.79 8.96
CA ASP A 269 -1.66 -36.18 10.18
C ASP A 269 -2.70 -36.22 11.33
N TRP A 270 -3.98 -36.24 10.99
CA TRP A 270 -5.05 -36.36 11.96
C TRP A 270 -5.12 -37.74 12.57
N GLU A 271 -4.97 -38.83 11.79
CA GLU A 271 -4.94 -40.19 12.28
C GLU A 271 -3.72 -40.43 13.18
N ASN A 272 -2.53 -39.98 12.80
CA ASN A 272 -1.32 -40.10 13.59
C ASN A 272 -1.37 -39.35 14.93
N ILE A 273 -2.02 -38.18 14.98
CA ILE A 273 -2.19 -37.42 16.23
C ILE A 273 -3.19 -38.08 17.17
N GLN A 274 -4.26 -38.72 16.67
CA GLN A 274 -5.22 -39.45 17.47
C GLN A 274 -4.62 -40.70 18.12
N HIS A 275 -3.72 -41.37 17.42
CA HIS A 275 -3.08 -42.60 17.94
C HIS A 275 -1.91 -42.36 18.91
N THR A 276 -1.28 -41.18 18.89
CA THR A 276 -0.05 -40.94 19.67
C THR A 276 -0.28 -40.26 21.04
N ARG A 277 -1.48 -39.77 21.38
CA ARG A 277 -1.70 -39.04 22.64
C ARG A 277 -3.10 -39.24 23.26
N ALA A 278 -3.33 -40.38 23.88
CA ALA A 278 -4.26 -40.48 24.99
C ALA A 278 -3.72 -39.62 26.14
N GLY A 279 -4.15 -38.37 26.25
CA GLY A 279 -3.73 -37.49 27.37
C GLY A 279 -3.58 -35.98 27.04
N VAL A 280 -3.59 -35.56 25.78
CA VAL A 280 -3.50 -34.15 25.43
C VAL A 280 -4.92 -33.55 25.36
N ARG A 281 -5.19 -32.60 26.27
CA ARG A 281 -6.38 -31.74 26.26
C ARG A 281 -6.58 -31.18 24.85
N GLU A 282 -7.70 -31.50 24.21
CA GLU A 282 -8.06 -30.92 22.91
C GLU A 282 -7.96 -29.39 22.98
N GLU A 283 -7.10 -28.81 22.14
CA GLU A 283 -7.08 -27.34 22.00
C GLU A 283 -8.45 -26.91 21.45
N PRO A 284 -9.10 -25.91 22.03
CA PRO A 284 -10.35 -25.40 21.50
C PRO A 284 -10.21 -25.10 20.01
N LYS A 285 -11.16 -25.53 19.19
CA LYS A 285 -11.19 -25.36 17.72
C LYS A 285 -10.83 -23.93 17.28
N THR A 286 -11.26 -22.95 18.07
CA THR A 286 -10.94 -21.51 17.88
C THR A 286 -9.44 -21.21 17.96
N ARG A 287 -8.70 -21.85 18.88
CA ARG A 287 -7.26 -21.63 19.04
C ARG A 287 -6.45 -22.19 17.88
N ARG A 288 -6.88 -23.32 17.32
CA ARG A 288 -6.25 -23.92 16.11
C ARG A 288 -6.47 -23.04 14.89
N LEU A 289 -7.71 -22.54 14.70
CA LEU A 289 -8.03 -21.61 13.60
C LEU A 289 -7.21 -20.31 13.67
N LEU A 290 -7.02 -19.75 14.86
CA LEU A 290 -6.19 -18.56 15.06
C LEU A 290 -4.71 -18.82 14.74
N ARG A 291 -4.14 -19.95 15.16
CA ARG A 291 -2.75 -20.33 14.83
C ARG A 291 -2.57 -20.53 13.34
N GLY A 292 -3.50 -21.19 12.65
CA GLY A 292 -3.50 -21.34 11.20
C GLY A 292 -3.54 -20.01 10.49
N ARG A 293 -4.39 -19.07 10.95
CA ARG A 293 -4.49 -17.71 10.42
C ARG A 293 -3.18 -16.94 10.58
N ILE A 294 -2.56 -16.97 11.76
CA ILE A 294 -1.27 -16.32 12.02
C ILE A 294 -0.20 -16.88 11.08
N ARG A 295 -0.11 -18.21 10.92
CA ARG A 295 0.84 -18.84 10.02
C ARG A 295 0.65 -18.39 8.57
N ASN A 296 -0.59 -18.37 8.09
CA ASN A 296 -0.93 -17.95 6.75
C ASN A 296 -0.71 -16.46 6.53
N ALA A 297 -0.99 -15.60 7.52
CA ALA A 297 -0.64 -14.18 7.47
C ALA A 297 0.87 -13.96 7.38
N LYS A 298 1.69 -14.72 8.12
CA LYS A 298 3.15 -14.67 7.98
C LYS A 298 3.63 -15.14 6.60
N LYS A 299 3.00 -16.16 5.99
CA LYS A 299 3.29 -16.55 4.60
C LYS A 299 2.98 -15.39 3.65
N LEU A 300 1.83 -14.74 3.82
CA LEU A 300 1.43 -13.56 3.04
C LEU A 300 2.50 -12.47 3.11
N LEU A 301 2.85 -12.02 4.33
CA LEU A 301 3.83 -10.95 4.53
C LEU A 301 5.20 -11.29 3.96
N ARG A 302 5.69 -12.53 4.18
CA ARG A 302 6.99 -13.00 3.66
C ARG A 302 7.01 -13.06 2.15
N SER A 303 5.98 -13.63 1.53
CA SER A 303 5.90 -13.76 0.07
C SER A 303 5.82 -12.39 -0.60
N ALA A 304 4.98 -11.49 -0.09
CA ALA A 304 4.89 -10.12 -0.61
C ALA A 304 6.23 -9.37 -0.47
N ALA A 305 6.87 -9.43 0.71
CA ALA A 305 8.16 -8.79 0.95
C ALA A 305 9.27 -9.33 0.04
N LEU A 306 9.34 -10.65 -0.19
CA LEU A 306 10.35 -11.26 -1.06
C LEU A 306 10.15 -10.87 -2.52
N ILE A 307 8.92 -10.98 -3.04
CA ILE A 307 8.60 -10.58 -4.42
C ILE A 307 8.98 -9.13 -4.64
N MET A 308 8.54 -8.26 -3.73
CA MET A 308 8.78 -6.83 -3.84
C MET A 308 10.26 -6.48 -3.71
N SER A 309 11.00 -7.14 -2.81
CA SER A 309 12.45 -6.93 -2.64
C SER A 309 13.23 -7.22 -3.92
N VAL A 310 12.90 -8.33 -4.60
CA VAL A 310 13.55 -8.69 -5.86
C VAL A 310 13.20 -7.68 -6.95
N LEU A 311 11.93 -7.33 -7.10
CA LEU A 311 11.50 -6.42 -8.15
C LEU A 311 12.00 -4.98 -7.91
N LEU A 312 11.98 -4.48 -6.66
CA LEU A 312 12.47 -3.13 -6.36
C LEU A 312 13.96 -2.97 -6.61
N ILE A 313 14.80 -3.90 -6.13
CA ILE A 313 16.24 -3.77 -6.36
C ILE A 313 16.58 -3.89 -7.84
N SER A 314 15.95 -4.84 -8.54
CA SER A 314 16.18 -5.06 -9.97
C SER A 314 15.68 -3.88 -10.80
N SER A 315 14.50 -3.33 -10.50
CA SER A 315 13.95 -2.16 -11.20
C SER A 315 14.80 -0.91 -10.97
N SER A 316 15.19 -0.66 -9.71
CA SER A 316 16.06 0.49 -9.40
C SER A 316 17.39 0.40 -10.13
N PHE A 317 17.96 -0.80 -10.23
CA PHE A 317 19.22 -1.02 -10.94
C PHE A 317 19.06 -0.77 -12.45
N VAL A 318 18.04 -1.37 -13.06
CA VAL A 318 17.75 -1.22 -14.50
C VAL A 318 17.44 0.23 -14.86
N THR A 319 16.56 0.88 -14.11
CA THR A 319 16.14 2.25 -14.43
C THR A 319 17.24 3.27 -14.22
N SER A 320 18.07 3.11 -13.17
CA SER A 320 19.15 4.05 -12.86
C SER A 320 20.32 3.99 -13.86
N ILE A 321 20.50 2.87 -14.56
CA ILE A 321 21.62 2.68 -15.47
C ILE A 321 21.19 2.90 -16.93
N LEU A 322 19.98 2.48 -17.32
CA LEU A 322 19.54 2.53 -18.71
C LEU A 322 18.80 3.82 -19.08
N ILE A 323 18.28 4.56 -18.11
CA ILE A 323 17.55 5.78 -18.40
C ILE A 323 18.45 7.01 -18.17
N PRO A 324 18.65 7.86 -19.16
CA PRO A 324 19.39 9.12 -19.00
C PRO A 324 18.75 10.03 -17.94
N ALA A 325 19.58 10.72 -17.16
CA ALA A 325 19.12 11.59 -16.06
C ALA A 325 18.13 12.69 -16.54
N GLU A 326 18.31 13.20 -17.76
CA GLU A 326 17.46 14.23 -18.35
C GLU A 326 16.01 13.78 -18.55
N LYS A 327 15.80 12.46 -18.76
CA LYS A 327 14.46 11.88 -18.92
C LYS A 327 13.67 11.81 -17.61
N PHE A 328 14.35 11.90 -16.46
CA PHE A 328 13.69 11.97 -15.14
C PHE A 328 13.34 13.41 -14.72
N ALA A 329 13.91 14.43 -15.38
CA ALA A 329 13.62 15.81 -15.06
C ALA A 329 12.12 16.15 -15.23
N ASP A 330 11.68 17.27 -14.65
CA ASP A 330 10.31 17.75 -14.79
C ASP A 330 9.91 17.88 -16.26
N GLY A 331 8.81 17.22 -16.64
CA GLY A 331 8.36 17.15 -18.02
C GLY A 331 9.08 16.10 -18.89
N GLY A 332 10.05 15.38 -18.34
CA GLY A 332 10.73 14.27 -19.03
C GLY A 332 9.85 13.02 -19.15
N GLU A 333 10.10 12.21 -20.16
CA GLU A 333 9.28 11.03 -20.49
C GLU A 333 9.32 9.90 -19.46
N ALA A 334 10.35 9.85 -18.60
CA ALA A 334 10.51 8.87 -17.53
C ALA A 334 10.11 9.43 -16.15
N ASN A 335 9.75 10.72 -16.06
CA ASN A 335 9.32 11.32 -14.81
C ASN A 335 8.02 10.66 -14.30
N GLY A 336 8.06 10.12 -13.07
CA GLY A 336 6.94 9.40 -12.46
C GLY A 336 6.62 8.03 -13.11
N ARG A 337 7.29 7.61 -14.20
CA ARG A 337 6.94 6.37 -14.94
C ARG A 337 8.15 5.63 -15.52
N ALA A 338 9.23 5.52 -14.75
CA ALA A 338 10.50 4.98 -15.24
C ALA A 338 10.40 3.61 -15.92
N LEU A 339 9.68 2.64 -15.33
CA LEU A 339 9.50 1.32 -15.94
C LEU A 339 8.58 1.33 -17.17
N ALA A 340 7.57 2.20 -17.19
CA ALA A 340 6.72 2.37 -18.37
C ALA A 340 7.50 2.99 -19.54
N TYR A 341 8.39 3.96 -19.27
CA TYR A 341 9.30 4.49 -20.28
C TYR A 341 10.12 3.36 -20.91
N LEU A 342 10.74 2.50 -20.11
CA LEU A 342 11.48 1.34 -20.62
C LEU A 342 10.58 0.35 -21.37
N ALA A 343 9.32 0.16 -20.94
CA ALA A 343 8.37 -0.69 -21.66
C ALA A 343 8.08 -0.19 -23.07
N HIS A 344 7.92 1.14 -23.23
CA HIS A 344 7.75 1.77 -24.55
C HIS A 344 9.03 1.67 -25.39
N GLU A 345 10.20 1.93 -24.81
CA GLU A 345 11.49 1.87 -25.52
C GLU A 345 11.82 0.46 -26.00
N PHE A 346 11.63 -0.54 -25.16
CA PHE A 346 12.04 -1.92 -25.47
C PHE A 346 11.08 -2.65 -26.40
N PHE A 347 9.76 -2.45 -26.22
CA PHE A 347 8.74 -3.25 -26.85
C PHE A 347 7.77 -2.44 -27.73
N GLY A 348 7.99 -1.13 -27.83
CA GLY A 348 7.20 -0.22 -28.63
C GLY A 348 5.87 0.20 -27.99
N ASN A 349 5.16 1.08 -28.68
CA ASN A 349 3.99 1.78 -28.14
C ASN A 349 2.81 0.88 -27.76
N LEU A 350 2.60 -0.23 -28.47
CA LEU A 350 1.48 -1.14 -28.17
C LEU A 350 1.68 -1.83 -26.83
N PHE A 351 2.86 -2.42 -26.60
CA PHE A 351 3.18 -3.06 -25.32
C PHE A 351 3.25 -2.03 -24.19
N GLY A 352 3.88 -0.87 -24.44
CA GLY A 352 3.94 0.23 -23.47
C GLY A 352 2.54 0.70 -23.05
N THR A 353 1.59 0.77 -23.97
CA THR A 353 0.19 1.15 -23.64
C THR A 353 -0.51 0.09 -22.79
N VAL A 354 -0.28 -1.21 -23.07
CA VAL A 354 -0.79 -2.29 -22.20
C VAL A 354 -0.18 -2.21 -20.81
N TYR A 355 1.12 -1.87 -20.72
CA TYR A 355 1.80 -1.63 -19.46
C TYR A 355 1.20 -0.44 -18.71
N ASP A 356 1.03 0.71 -19.38
CA ASP A 356 0.41 1.91 -18.79
C ASP A 356 -1.00 1.62 -18.27
N LEU A 357 -1.83 0.93 -19.07
CA LEU A 357 -3.19 0.56 -18.66
C LEU A 357 -3.17 -0.35 -17.42
N SER A 358 -2.28 -1.32 -17.37
CA SER A 358 -2.12 -2.20 -16.21
C SER A 358 -1.71 -1.41 -14.98
N THR A 359 -0.79 -0.44 -15.13
CA THR A 359 -0.33 0.43 -14.05
C THR A 359 -1.44 1.37 -13.56
N VAL A 360 -2.18 2.01 -14.46
CA VAL A 360 -3.33 2.86 -14.10
C VAL A 360 -4.37 2.05 -13.31
N LEU A 361 -4.67 0.84 -13.72
CA LEU A 361 -5.66 -0.01 -13.06
C LEU A 361 -5.19 -0.44 -11.66
N ILE A 362 -3.94 -0.85 -11.48
CA ILE A 362 -3.45 -1.27 -10.15
C ILE A 362 -3.34 -0.07 -9.20
N LEU A 363 -2.88 1.09 -9.68
CA LEU A 363 -2.82 2.32 -8.90
C LEU A 363 -4.21 2.79 -8.47
N TRP A 364 -5.18 2.77 -9.37
CA TRP A 364 -6.55 3.13 -9.03
C TRP A 364 -7.15 2.16 -7.99
N PHE A 365 -6.83 0.87 -8.11
CA PHE A 365 -7.26 -0.14 -7.15
C PHE A 365 -6.54 -0.01 -5.80
N ALA A 366 -5.29 0.46 -5.78
CA ALA A 366 -4.57 0.82 -4.55
C ALA A 366 -5.28 1.98 -3.82
N GLY A 367 -5.69 3.03 -4.55
CA GLY A 367 -6.53 4.10 -4.00
C GLY A 367 -7.87 3.58 -3.45
N ALA A 368 -8.48 2.59 -4.11
CA ALA A 368 -9.69 1.95 -3.62
C ALA A 368 -9.46 1.16 -2.31
N SER A 369 -8.32 0.46 -2.20
CA SER A 369 -7.92 -0.25 -0.99
C SER A 369 -7.71 0.72 0.19
N ALA A 370 -7.03 1.85 -0.06
CA ALA A 370 -6.82 2.91 0.92
C ALA A 370 -8.15 3.54 1.40
N MET A 371 -9.07 3.82 0.49
CA MET A 371 -10.41 4.30 0.82
C MET A 371 -11.17 3.30 1.71
N ALA A 372 -11.14 2.01 1.37
CA ALA A 372 -11.75 0.95 2.17
C ALA A 372 -11.12 0.85 3.57
N GLY A 373 -9.79 1.00 3.65
CA GLY A 373 -9.04 1.06 4.90
C GLY A 373 -9.52 2.19 5.82
N LEU A 374 -9.64 3.40 5.29
CA LEU A 374 -10.18 4.56 6.04
C LEU A 374 -11.60 4.34 6.53
N LEU A 375 -12.47 3.81 5.66
CA LEU A 375 -13.86 3.50 6.02
C LEU A 375 -13.99 2.39 7.08
N SER A 376 -12.97 1.56 7.23
CA SER A 376 -12.91 0.54 8.30
C SER A 376 -12.36 1.12 9.61
N ILE A 377 -11.25 1.89 9.54
CA ILE A 377 -10.50 2.36 10.71
C ILE A 377 -11.20 3.53 11.40
N VAL A 378 -11.66 4.54 10.65
CA VAL A 378 -12.23 5.77 11.22
C VAL A 378 -13.48 5.49 12.07
N PRO A 379 -14.49 4.72 11.61
CA PRO A 379 -15.66 4.40 12.43
C PRO A 379 -15.35 3.52 13.63
N ARG A 380 -14.30 2.70 13.55
CA ARG A 380 -13.92 1.77 14.62
C ARG A 380 -13.30 2.48 15.82
N TYR A 381 -12.45 3.49 15.59
CA TYR A 381 -11.67 4.11 16.65
C TYR A 381 -12.23 5.47 17.11
N LEU A 382 -12.57 6.39 16.21
CA LEU A 382 -12.95 7.74 16.59
C LEU A 382 -14.23 7.82 17.45
N PRO A 383 -15.34 7.12 17.12
CA PRO A 383 -16.54 7.14 17.95
C PRO A 383 -16.36 6.48 19.32
N ARG A 384 -15.49 5.45 19.41
CA ARG A 384 -15.19 4.73 20.65
C ARG A 384 -14.55 5.63 21.70
N TYR A 385 -13.80 6.64 21.27
CA TYR A 385 -13.16 7.62 22.17
C TYR A 385 -13.99 8.88 22.39
N GLY A 386 -15.20 8.94 21.84
CA GLY A 386 -16.04 10.16 21.93
C GLY A 386 -15.51 11.33 21.09
N MET A 387 -14.62 11.08 20.14
CA MET A 387 -13.93 12.10 19.35
C MET A 387 -14.56 12.31 17.97
N ALA A 388 -15.62 11.61 17.64
CA ALA A 388 -16.34 11.81 16.39
C ALA A 388 -17.85 11.86 16.63
N PRO A 389 -18.57 12.69 15.89
CA PRO A 389 -20.02 12.69 15.90
C PRO A 389 -20.57 11.36 15.34
N GLU A 390 -21.82 11.03 15.69
CA GLU A 390 -22.46 9.76 15.27
C GLU A 390 -22.49 9.54 13.76
N TRP A 391 -22.50 10.61 12.96
CA TRP A 391 -22.45 10.51 11.50
C TRP A 391 -21.13 9.88 10.97
N ALA A 392 -20.05 9.91 11.74
CA ALA A 392 -18.78 9.27 11.37
C ALA A 392 -18.89 7.74 11.31
N ARG A 393 -19.97 7.15 11.85
CA ARG A 393 -20.27 5.73 11.69
C ARG A 393 -20.89 5.41 10.33
N ALA A 394 -21.34 6.41 9.57
CA ALA A 394 -21.95 6.21 8.27
C ALA A 394 -20.88 6.29 7.16
N ALA A 395 -20.80 5.27 6.30
CA ALA A 395 -19.80 5.20 5.24
C ALA A 395 -19.91 6.38 4.24
N ARG A 396 -21.12 6.76 3.81
CA ARG A 396 -21.31 7.79 2.78
C ARG A 396 -20.83 9.19 3.17
N PRO A 397 -21.14 9.74 4.36
CA PRO A 397 -20.57 11.01 4.79
C PRO A 397 -19.04 10.96 4.85
N LEU A 398 -18.47 9.84 5.33
CA LEU A 398 -17.02 9.66 5.37
C LEU A 398 -16.41 9.69 3.98
N VAL A 399 -16.98 8.98 3.00
CA VAL A 399 -16.51 9.03 1.61
C VAL A 399 -16.47 10.46 1.08
N ILE A 400 -17.52 11.25 1.33
CA ILE A 400 -17.57 12.65 0.88
C ILE A 400 -16.45 13.47 1.53
N VAL A 401 -16.24 13.31 2.84
CA VAL A 401 -15.20 14.02 3.58
C VAL A 401 -13.81 13.61 3.08
N ILE A 402 -13.55 12.30 2.91
CA ILE A 402 -12.28 11.78 2.42
C ILE A 402 -12.00 12.32 1.01
N VAL A 403 -12.96 12.27 0.10
CA VAL A 403 -12.82 12.81 -1.27
C VAL A 403 -12.55 14.31 -1.25
N ALA A 404 -13.24 15.08 -0.40
CA ALA A 404 -12.99 16.51 -0.26
C ALA A 404 -11.56 16.81 0.24
N ILE A 405 -11.08 16.05 1.23
CA ILE A 405 -9.69 16.16 1.71
C ILE A 405 -8.71 15.73 0.61
N ALA A 406 -8.97 14.64 -0.11
CA ALA A 406 -8.13 14.19 -1.21
C ALA A 406 -8.05 15.24 -2.33
N PHE A 407 -9.15 15.93 -2.64
CA PHE A 407 -9.15 17.06 -3.58
C PHE A 407 -8.26 18.20 -3.07
N ALA A 408 -8.41 18.60 -1.80
CA ALA A 408 -7.59 19.64 -1.21
C ALA A 408 -6.09 19.28 -1.24
N VAL A 409 -5.74 18.04 -0.90
CA VAL A 409 -4.36 17.54 -0.97
C VAL A 409 -3.85 17.57 -2.40
N THR A 410 -4.64 17.12 -3.38
CA THR A 410 -4.26 17.17 -4.81
C THR A 410 -3.97 18.60 -5.27
N PHE A 411 -4.77 19.59 -4.84
CA PHE A 411 -4.51 21.00 -5.15
C PHE A 411 -3.26 21.54 -4.45
N ILE A 412 -3.05 21.23 -3.17
CA ILE A 412 -1.89 21.69 -2.39
C ILE A 412 -0.58 21.20 -3.00
N PHE A 413 -0.55 19.96 -3.44
CA PHE A 413 0.64 19.32 -4.03
C PHE A 413 0.67 19.42 -5.56
N ASN A 414 -0.29 20.12 -6.22
CA ASN A 414 -0.39 20.20 -7.68
C ASN A 414 -0.39 18.85 -8.40
N ALA A 415 -0.91 17.80 -7.74
CA ALA A 415 -0.84 16.40 -8.20
C ALA A 415 0.59 15.91 -8.49
N ASP A 416 1.60 16.49 -7.84
CA ASP A 416 3.00 16.10 -7.97
C ASP A 416 3.26 14.85 -7.11
N VAL A 417 3.77 13.79 -7.75
CA VAL A 417 4.01 12.48 -7.12
C VAL A 417 5.21 12.53 -6.18
N ASP A 418 6.28 13.26 -6.55
CA ASP A 418 7.51 13.34 -5.75
C ASP A 418 7.28 14.11 -4.45
N GLN A 419 6.58 15.25 -4.52
CA GLN A 419 6.23 16.04 -3.33
C GLN A 419 5.32 15.25 -2.38
N GLN A 420 4.32 14.54 -2.90
CA GLN A 420 3.44 13.68 -2.10
C GLN A 420 4.21 12.50 -1.50
N GLY A 421 5.19 11.96 -2.24
CA GLY A 421 6.05 10.87 -1.80
C GLY A 421 6.78 11.16 -0.50
N GLY A 422 7.26 12.39 -0.30
CA GLY A 422 7.91 12.81 0.94
C GLY A 422 6.98 12.78 2.16
N ALA A 423 5.74 13.24 2.00
CA ALA A 423 4.73 13.20 3.06
C ALA A 423 4.30 11.75 3.37
N TYR A 424 4.12 10.93 2.34
CA TYR A 424 3.80 9.50 2.46
C TYR A 424 4.89 8.74 3.21
N ALA A 425 6.15 8.91 2.82
CA ALA A 425 7.30 8.29 3.47
C ALA A 425 7.36 8.59 4.98
N THR A 426 7.01 9.83 5.37
CA THR A 426 6.94 10.21 6.78
C THR A 426 5.85 9.43 7.53
N GLY A 427 4.66 9.28 6.95
CA GLY A 427 3.56 8.48 7.50
C GLY A 427 3.97 7.03 7.73
N VAL A 428 4.53 6.39 6.70
CA VAL A 428 5.01 5.00 6.75
C VAL A 428 6.07 4.82 7.83
N LEU A 429 7.07 5.70 7.94
CA LEU A 429 8.12 5.61 8.95
C LEU A 429 7.59 5.75 10.38
N VAL A 430 6.63 6.64 10.62
CA VAL A 430 5.99 6.79 11.94
C VAL A 430 5.22 5.52 12.31
N LEU A 431 4.46 4.94 11.39
CA LEU A 431 3.74 3.70 11.63
C LEU A 431 4.68 2.53 11.92
N MET A 432 5.77 2.39 11.16
CA MET A 432 6.77 1.35 11.39
C MET A 432 7.50 1.51 12.72
N THR A 433 7.85 2.74 13.07
CA THR A 433 8.47 3.04 14.37
C THR A 433 7.51 2.71 15.51
N SER A 434 6.22 3.03 15.36
CA SER A 434 5.20 2.69 16.35
C SER A 434 5.03 1.18 16.52
N ALA A 435 5.04 0.43 15.42
CA ALA A 435 4.99 -1.04 15.43
C ALA A 435 6.24 -1.63 16.14
N ALA A 436 7.43 -1.10 15.87
CA ALA A 436 8.66 -1.51 16.54
C ALA A 436 8.60 -1.26 18.05
N ILE A 437 8.10 -0.10 18.47
CA ILE A 437 7.88 0.23 19.89
C ILE A 437 6.86 -0.74 20.50
N ALA A 438 5.73 -0.99 19.85
CA ALA A 438 4.70 -1.91 20.32
C ALA A 438 5.25 -3.31 20.56
N VAL A 439 6.00 -3.85 19.61
CA VAL A 439 6.63 -5.17 19.69
C VAL A 439 7.68 -5.22 20.82
N THR A 440 8.49 -4.18 20.94
CA THR A 440 9.52 -4.09 22.01
C THR A 440 8.88 -4.07 23.40
N LEU A 441 7.80 -3.30 23.58
CA LEU A 441 7.06 -3.25 24.85
C LEU A 441 6.37 -4.59 25.15
N ALA A 442 5.81 -5.26 24.13
CA ALA A 442 5.23 -6.58 24.29
C ALA A 442 6.27 -7.64 24.69
N ALA A 443 7.47 -7.58 24.11
CA ALA A 443 8.57 -8.49 24.43
C ALA A 443 9.11 -8.32 25.88
N ARG A 444 9.07 -7.09 26.42
CA ARG A 444 9.50 -6.82 27.81
C ARG A 444 8.53 -7.31 28.87
N LYS A 445 7.25 -7.53 28.51
CA LYS A 445 6.21 -8.00 29.45
C LYS A 445 6.12 -9.53 29.55
N LYS A 446 6.78 -10.24 28.64
CA LYS A 446 6.92 -11.72 28.66
C LYS A 446 8.21 -12.14 29.38
#